data_10410d92a6c821d7e988b5fe8913cca8
#
_entry.id   10410d92a6c821d7e988b5fe8913cca8
#
_cell.length_a   1.000
_cell.length_b   1.000
_cell.length_c   1.000
_cell.angle_alpha   90.00
_cell.angle_beta   90.00
_cell.angle_gamma   90.00
#
_symmetry.space_group_name_H-M   'P 1'
#
loop_
_entity.id
_entity.type
_entity.pdbx_description
1 polymer ?
#
loop_
_entity_poly.entity_id
_entity_poly.type
_entity_poly.pdbx_seq_one_letter_code
_entity_poly.pdbx_strand_id
1 'polypeptide(L)' 'MSKIKNWIMEMEEHIYDAIEIGASNVEEVSIYVESKMNAVDKHYVSKVYKELAEFGSYPRLDL' A
#
# COMPACT_ATOMS: atom_id res chain seq x y z
N MET A 1 -11.78 3.56 -17.93
CA MET A 1 -11.42 3.29 -17.20
C MET A 1 -10.70 2.18 -17.04
N SER A 2 -9.79 2.13 -16.36
CA SER A 2 -8.92 1.16 -16.35
C SER A 2 -9.04 0.34 -15.12
N LYS A 3 -9.16 -0.92 -15.20
CA LYS A 3 -9.15 -1.77 -14.04
C LYS A 3 -7.81 -1.76 -13.35
N ILE A 4 -6.76 -1.59 -14.11
CA ILE A 4 -5.44 -1.57 -13.52
C ILE A 4 -5.28 -0.37 -12.60
N LYS A 5 -5.83 0.75 -13.00
CA LYS A 5 -5.73 1.93 -12.18
C LYS A 5 -6.48 1.76 -10.87
N ASN A 6 -7.66 1.17 -10.91
CA ASN A 6 -8.42 0.93 -9.70
C ASN A 6 -7.70 -0.05 -8.79
N TRP A 7 -7.07 -1.07 -9.38
CA TRP A 7 -6.35 -2.05 -8.60
C TRP A 7 -5.19 -1.43 -7.84
N ILE A 8 -4.46 -0.53 -8.51
CA ILE A 8 -3.34 0.13 -7.86
C ILE A 8 -3.82 1.03 -6.73
N MET A 9 -4.91 1.75 -6.96
CA MET A 9 -5.43 2.62 -5.93
C MET A 9 -5.90 1.83 -4.72
N GLU A 10 -6.52 0.69 -4.93
CA GLU A 10 -6.94 -0.14 -3.83
C GLU A 10 -5.75 -0.66 -3.04
N MET A 11 -4.69 -1.05 -3.74
CA MET A 11 -3.50 -1.51 -3.06
C MET A 11 -2.93 -0.40 -2.18
N GLU A 12 -2.88 0.81 -2.71
CA GLU A 12 -2.34 1.92 -1.95
C GLU A 12 -3.16 2.20 -0.70
N GLU A 13 -4.47 2.13 -0.82
CA GLU A 13 -5.31 2.38 0.33
C GLU A 13 -5.07 1.35 1.42
N HIS A 14 -4.92 0.10 1.04
CA HIS A 14 -4.69 -0.94 2.03
C HIS A 14 -3.29 -0.82 2.64
N ILE A 15 -2.32 -0.36 1.85
CA ILE A 15 -0.99 -0.14 2.39
C ILE A 15 -1.04 0.95 3.46
N TYR A 16 -1.75 2.05 3.19
CA TYR A 16 -1.86 3.11 4.17
C TYR A 16 -2.59 2.64 5.42
N ASP A 17 -3.64 1.83 5.24
CA ASP A 17 -4.35 1.29 6.38
C ASP A 17 -3.44 0.42 7.24
N ALA A 18 -2.64 -0.42 6.59
CA ALA A 18 -1.74 -1.30 7.32
C ALA A 18 -0.78 -0.50 8.17
N ILE A 19 -0.25 0.58 7.60
CA ILE A 19 0.69 1.40 8.34
C ILE A 19 -0.02 2.08 9.51
N GLU A 20 -1.24 2.51 9.30
CA GLU A 20 -1.96 3.16 10.36
C GLU A 20 -2.28 2.24 11.53
N ILE A 21 -2.52 0.99 11.26
CA ILE A 21 -2.83 0.06 12.35
C ILE A 21 -1.58 -0.53 12.97
N GLY A 22 -0.41 -0.11 12.51
CA GLY A 22 0.79 -0.49 13.22
C GLY A 22 1.76 -1.42 12.53
N ALA A 23 1.57 -1.68 11.24
CA ALA A 23 2.54 -2.53 10.52
C ALA A 23 3.89 -1.85 10.56
N SER A 24 4.91 -2.59 10.95
CA SER A 24 6.21 -1.99 11.12
C SER A 24 7.20 -2.42 10.07
N ASN A 25 6.85 -3.22 9.12
CA ASN A 25 7.77 -3.58 8.05
C ASN A 25 6.98 -4.01 6.81
N VAL A 26 7.69 -4.19 5.71
CA VAL A 26 7.05 -4.50 4.45
C VAL A 26 6.29 -5.80 4.51
N GLU A 27 6.82 -6.77 5.23
CA GLU A 27 6.17 -8.05 5.29
C GLU A 27 4.81 -7.94 5.95
N GLU A 28 4.70 -7.20 7.02
CA GLU A 28 3.43 -7.03 7.70
C GLU A 28 2.44 -6.30 6.82
N VAL A 29 2.91 -5.29 6.10
CA VAL A 29 2.05 -4.57 5.19
C VAL A 29 1.56 -5.50 4.09
N SER A 30 2.45 -6.32 3.54
CA SER A 30 2.05 -7.24 2.48
C SER A 30 1.01 -8.23 2.96
N ILE A 31 1.19 -8.76 4.15
CA ILE A 31 0.23 -9.71 4.68
C ILE A 31 -1.14 -9.06 4.83
N TYR A 32 -1.15 -7.83 5.33
CA TYR A 32 -2.41 -7.14 5.51
C TYR A 32 -3.10 -6.92 4.16
N VAL A 33 -2.35 -6.44 3.18
CA VAL A 33 -2.92 -6.15 1.88
C VAL A 33 -3.42 -7.44 1.24
N GLU A 34 -2.65 -8.51 1.39
CA GLU A 34 -3.06 -9.78 0.82
C GLU A 34 -4.33 -10.32 1.46
N SER A 35 -4.58 -9.96 2.70
CA SER A 35 -5.80 -10.41 3.35
C SER A 35 -7.01 -9.62 2.86
N LYS A 36 -6.78 -8.49 2.20
CA LYS A 36 -7.88 -7.67 1.72
C LYS A 36 -8.09 -7.80 0.22
N MET A 37 -7.09 -8.22 -0.51
CA MET A 37 -7.17 -8.30 -1.96
C MET A 37 -6.67 -9.63 -2.43
N ASN A 38 -7.17 -10.08 -3.57
CA ASN A 38 -6.73 -11.35 -4.10
C ASN A 38 -5.42 -11.23 -4.84
N ALA A 39 -5.21 -10.18 -5.57
CA ALA A 39 -4.01 -10.01 -6.36
C ALA A 39 -3.20 -8.87 -5.78
N VAL A 40 -1.99 -9.14 -5.36
CA VAL A 40 -1.15 -8.13 -4.74
C VAL A 40 0.24 -8.18 -5.36
N ASP A 41 0.79 -7.01 -5.69
CA ASP A 41 2.12 -6.93 -6.23
C ASP A 41 3.04 -6.54 -5.07
N LYS A 42 3.76 -7.51 -4.55
CA LYS A 42 4.61 -7.25 -3.40
C LYS A 42 5.71 -6.25 -3.69
N HIS A 43 6.17 -6.22 -4.93
CA HIS A 43 7.19 -5.26 -5.30
C HIS A 43 6.66 -3.84 -5.16
N TYR A 44 5.43 -3.64 -5.61
CA TYR A 44 4.81 -2.33 -5.51
C TYR A 44 4.57 -1.97 -4.04
N VAL A 45 4.13 -2.92 -3.25
CA VAL A 45 3.91 -2.68 -1.83
C VAL A 45 5.21 -2.24 -1.16
N SER A 46 6.30 -2.92 -1.48
CA SER A 46 7.59 -2.57 -0.92
C SER A 46 8.00 -1.16 -1.32
N LYS A 47 7.77 -0.82 -2.59
CA LYS A 47 8.15 0.50 -3.06
C LYS A 47 7.38 1.60 -2.35
N VAL A 48 6.08 1.42 -2.22
CA VAL A 48 5.26 2.43 -1.57
C VAL A 48 5.63 2.55 -0.10
N TYR A 49 5.85 1.42 0.56
CA TYR A 49 6.20 1.46 1.97
C TYR A 49 7.51 2.24 2.17
N LYS A 50 8.48 2.00 1.31
CA LYS A 50 9.76 2.68 1.45
C LYS A 50 9.60 4.18 1.23
N GLU A 51 8.77 4.55 0.27
CA GLU A 51 8.54 5.95 0.01
C GLU A 51 7.88 6.64 1.20
N LEU A 52 6.92 5.96 1.80
CA LEU A 52 6.27 6.54 2.96
C LEU A 52 7.24 6.67 4.12
N ALA A 53 8.08 5.68 4.31
CA ALA A 53 9.03 5.74 5.39
C ALA A 53 10.03 6.87 5.18
N GLU A 54 10.38 7.13 3.93
CA GLU A 54 11.31 8.18 3.66
C GLU A 54 10.72 9.56 3.81
N PHE A 55 9.50 9.76 3.37
CA PHE A 55 8.90 11.09 3.45
C PHE A 55 8.23 11.34 4.78
N GLY A 56 7.98 10.33 5.53
CA GLY A 56 7.40 10.54 6.85
C GLY A 56 5.91 10.82 6.84
N SER A 57 5.28 10.84 5.69
CA SER A 57 3.84 11.03 5.65
C SER A 57 3.32 10.50 4.32
N TYR A 58 2.01 10.37 4.23
CA TYR A 58 1.41 9.82 3.05
C TYR A 58 1.51 10.77 1.90
N PRO A 59 1.95 10.32 0.78
CA PRO A 59 2.00 11.16 -0.38
C PRO A 59 0.62 11.16 -1.00
N ARG A 60 -0.35 11.78 -0.42
CA ARG A 60 -1.58 11.75 -0.88
C ARG A 60 -1.77 12.39 -2.11
N LEU A 61 -2.40 11.92 -2.97
CA LEU A 61 -2.62 12.55 -4.10
C LEU A 61 -3.71 13.27 -4.09
N ASP A 62 -4.03 13.97 -3.58
CA ASP A 62 -5.05 14.69 -3.55
C ASP A 62 -5.43 15.20 -4.48
N LEU A 63 -5.72 15.13 -5.07
CA LEU A 63 -6.19 15.56 -5.98
C LEU A 63 -6.92 16.40 -5.97
#